data_59a04ad33ed4ff313111284ee262089c
#
_entry.id   59a04ad33ed4ff313111284ee262089c
#
_cell.length_a   1.000
_cell.length_b   1.000
_cell.length_c   1.000
_cell.angle_alpha   90.00
_cell.angle_beta   90.00
_cell.angle_gamma   90.00
#
_symmetry.space_group_name_H-M   'P 1'
#
loop_
_entity.id
_entity.type
_entity.pdbx_description
1 polymer ?
#
loop_
_entity_poly.entity_id
_entity_poly.type
_entity_poly.pdbx_seq_one_letter_code
_entity_poly.pdbx_strand_id
1 'polypeptide(L)'
;MTAIGTADLPKGASVVVVGGGVTGLSAAWWLARNGVDVVVIEKGIVGWEASGRNGGGCSHHHSPLFAEEQRLWPLMDEMLGYPTEFQPNRVRVALNEKQLALYTRAVVNARHQGFRIDEIDARQVRELVPLAGDNVFAGHYYHFGGHANPHRTVQAYAWALQDLGGRVMQHTGVTGFEVAGGKVVAVETDRGRVGCDHLVLAAGPQTGRLAARLGIDIPMKVARAEMIVTEALPLMPIGGVDGNGLYGRQTLRGNLAYGGGPHEWVETEEFPGRARPSTPLMQNIAKRVAELLPLAGHVKIIRSWAGLIENTPDGRPVIDRPDGWENLTLATLSGVGFGLSPASGHAIQQLVTDGTCRFADLSTLRLSRFAHLEPDWAALQGWQSMQMAS
;
A
#
# COMPACT_ATOMS: atom_id res chain seq x y z
N MET A 1 -23.70 -3.66 9.60
CA MET A 1 -22.71 -3.59 8.49
C MET A 1 -23.32 -4.30 7.30
N THR A 2 -23.53 -3.59 6.22
CA THR A 2 -24.04 -4.14 4.96
C THR A 2 -22.95 -4.92 4.23
N ALA A 3 -23.34 -5.89 3.39
CA ALA A 3 -22.39 -6.57 2.52
C ALA A 3 -21.71 -5.56 1.58
N ILE A 4 -20.42 -5.72 1.35
CA ILE A 4 -19.72 -4.92 0.34
C ILE A 4 -20.06 -5.49 -1.02
N GLY A 5 -20.54 -4.64 -1.92
CA GLY A 5 -20.78 -4.97 -3.31
C GLY A 5 -22.19 -4.63 -3.78
N THR A 6 -22.29 -4.36 -5.07
CA THR A 6 -23.54 -4.09 -5.80
C THR A 6 -23.82 -5.26 -6.73
N ALA A 7 -25.05 -5.75 -6.74
CA ALA A 7 -25.42 -6.94 -7.52
C ALA A 7 -25.47 -6.65 -9.04
N ASP A 8 -26.06 -5.53 -9.42
CA ASP A 8 -26.31 -5.20 -10.82
C ASP A 8 -25.20 -4.35 -11.41
N LEU A 9 -24.75 -4.69 -12.60
CA LEU A 9 -23.74 -3.91 -13.32
C LEU A 9 -24.37 -2.59 -13.80
N PRO A 10 -23.86 -1.42 -13.39
CA PRO A 10 -24.39 -0.15 -13.82
C PRO A 10 -24.08 0.10 -15.31
N LYS A 11 -24.95 0.83 -16.00
CA LYS A 11 -24.70 1.21 -17.40
C LYS A 11 -23.53 2.17 -17.56
N GLY A 12 -23.25 2.98 -16.53
CA GLY A 12 -22.15 3.95 -16.50
C GLY A 12 -22.04 4.68 -15.17
N ALA A 13 -21.00 5.49 -15.07
CA ALA A 13 -20.70 6.41 -13.98
C ALA A 13 -19.89 7.59 -14.50
N SER A 14 -19.87 8.71 -13.78
CA SER A 14 -18.96 9.81 -14.12
C SER A 14 -17.50 9.36 -14.01
N VAL A 15 -17.16 8.61 -12.96
CA VAL A 15 -15.82 8.03 -12.81
C VAL A 15 -15.91 6.52 -12.60
N VAL A 16 -15.19 5.77 -13.42
CA VAL A 16 -14.93 4.35 -13.17
C VAL A 16 -13.53 4.19 -12.62
N VAL A 17 -13.43 3.54 -11.46
CA VAL A 17 -12.16 3.18 -10.82
C VAL A 17 -11.92 1.68 -11.00
N VAL A 18 -10.83 1.30 -11.63
CA VAL A 18 -10.44 -0.10 -11.81
C VAL A 18 -9.44 -0.51 -10.74
N GLY A 19 -9.87 -1.44 -9.88
CA GLY A 19 -9.12 -1.99 -8.75
C GLY A 19 -9.76 -1.65 -7.40
N GLY A 20 -10.21 -2.68 -6.68
CA GLY A 20 -10.78 -2.62 -5.33
C GLY A 20 -9.73 -2.73 -4.22
N GLY A 21 -8.49 -2.37 -4.52
CA GLY A 21 -7.44 -2.18 -3.53
C GLY A 21 -7.60 -0.87 -2.75
N VAL A 22 -6.76 -0.66 -1.74
CA VAL A 22 -6.83 0.52 -0.88
C VAL A 22 -6.69 1.84 -1.66
N THR A 23 -5.88 1.86 -2.71
CA THR A 23 -5.67 3.05 -3.57
C THR A 23 -6.95 3.40 -4.34
N GLY A 24 -7.54 2.41 -5.03
CA GLY A 24 -8.76 2.63 -5.80
C GLY A 24 -9.96 2.97 -4.91
N LEU A 25 -10.13 2.27 -3.78
CA LEU A 25 -11.21 2.55 -2.83
C LEU A 25 -11.06 3.93 -2.18
N SER A 26 -9.84 4.33 -1.81
CA SER A 26 -9.59 5.67 -1.28
C SER A 26 -9.90 6.74 -2.32
N ALA A 27 -9.42 6.59 -3.57
CA ALA A 27 -9.73 7.51 -4.65
C ALA A 27 -11.25 7.63 -4.90
N ALA A 28 -11.94 6.49 -4.95
CA ALA A 28 -13.39 6.44 -5.14
C ALA A 28 -14.14 7.13 -3.98
N TRP A 29 -13.73 6.88 -2.74
CA TRP A 29 -14.33 7.51 -1.57
C TRP A 29 -14.14 9.04 -1.58
N TRP A 30 -12.92 9.52 -1.88
CA TRP A 30 -12.67 10.96 -1.99
C TRP A 30 -13.48 11.60 -3.12
N LEU A 31 -13.64 10.94 -4.26
CA LEU A 31 -14.49 11.39 -5.37
C LEU A 31 -15.95 11.45 -4.95
N ALA A 32 -16.50 10.37 -4.36
CA ALA A 32 -17.88 10.31 -3.91
C ALA A 32 -18.17 11.36 -2.82
N ARG A 33 -17.23 11.60 -1.90
CA ARG A 33 -17.32 12.65 -0.89
C ARG A 33 -17.42 14.05 -1.49
N ASN A 34 -16.91 14.26 -2.69
CA ASN A 34 -17.03 15.49 -3.47
C ASN A 34 -18.21 15.45 -4.47
N GLY A 35 -19.17 14.56 -4.28
CA GLY A 35 -20.40 14.49 -5.07
C GLY A 35 -20.26 13.86 -6.46
N VAL A 36 -19.14 13.21 -6.74
CA VAL A 36 -18.92 12.52 -8.04
C VAL A 36 -19.58 11.16 -8.02
N ASP A 37 -20.32 10.79 -9.07
CA ASP A 37 -20.86 9.45 -9.27
C ASP A 37 -19.73 8.47 -9.63
N VAL A 38 -19.47 7.46 -8.76
CA VAL A 38 -18.32 6.56 -8.86
C VAL A 38 -18.72 5.11 -8.82
N VAL A 39 -18.08 4.32 -9.70
CA VAL A 39 -18.13 2.86 -9.69
C VAL A 39 -16.71 2.31 -9.55
N VAL A 40 -16.49 1.43 -8.57
CA VAL A 40 -15.26 0.63 -8.46
C VAL A 40 -15.49 -0.75 -9.07
N ILE A 41 -14.61 -1.18 -9.97
CA ILE A 41 -14.61 -2.50 -10.58
C ILE A 41 -13.45 -3.32 -10.00
N GLU A 42 -13.77 -4.45 -9.37
CA GLU A 42 -12.81 -5.36 -8.73
C GLU A 42 -13.00 -6.80 -9.25
N LYS A 43 -11.93 -7.39 -9.76
CA LYS A 43 -11.93 -8.75 -10.31
C LYS A 43 -12.27 -9.85 -9.29
N GLY A 44 -11.90 -9.62 -8.04
CA GLY A 44 -12.13 -10.54 -6.93
C GLY A 44 -12.98 -9.91 -5.85
N ILE A 45 -12.47 -9.89 -4.63
CA ILE A 45 -13.04 -9.18 -3.50
C ILE A 45 -12.14 -8.01 -3.09
N VAL A 46 -12.72 -6.96 -2.56
CA VAL A 46 -11.98 -5.76 -2.13
C VAL A 46 -10.88 -6.11 -1.14
N GLY A 47 -9.70 -5.53 -1.36
CA GLY A 47 -8.55 -5.68 -0.47
C GLY A 47 -7.92 -7.08 -0.43
N TRP A 48 -8.29 -7.98 -1.30
CA TRP A 48 -7.78 -9.37 -1.27
C TRP A 48 -6.29 -9.48 -1.55
N GLU A 49 -5.74 -8.64 -2.43
CA GLU A 49 -4.33 -8.64 -2.80
C GLU A 49 -3.48 -7.84 -1.78
N ALA A 50 -2.44 -7.15 -2.19
CA ALA A 50 -1.48 -6.44 -1.33
C ALA A 50 -2.13 -5.58 -0.24
N SER A 51 -3.28 -4.97 -0.54
CA SER A 51 -3.96 -4.03 0.35
C SER A 51 -4.43 -4.65 1.66
N GLY A 52 -4.83 -5.92 1.69
CA GLY A 52 -5.19 -6.64 2.90
C GLY A 52 -4.06 -7.51 3.47
N ARG A 53 -2.89 -7.54 2.82
CA ARG A 53 -1.81 -8.51 3.14
C ARG A 53 -0.52 -7.87 3.63
N ASN A 54 -0.52 -6.57 3.88
CA ASN A 54 0.65 -5.78 4.29
C ASN A 54 0.78 -5.64 5.82
N GLY A 55 1.87 -5.02 6.27
CA GLY A 55 2.16 -4.77 7.69
C GLY A 55 1.37 -3.62 8.31
N GLY A 56 0.68 -2.81 7.52
CA GLY A 56 -0.13 -1.69 8.01
C GLY A 56 0.65 -0.40 8.32
N GLY A 57 1.90 -0.29 7.88
CA GLY A 57 2.73 0.89 8.16
C GLY A 57 2.24 2.16 7.45
N CYS A 58 2.26 3.29 8.17
CA CYS A 58 1.76 4.60 7.75
C CYS A 58 2.83 5.68 7.95
N SER A 59 3.96 5.59 7.24
CA SER A 59 5.08 6.54 7.38
C SER A 59 6.01 6.50 6.15
N HIS A 60 5.68 7.26 5.13
CA HIS A 60 6.39 7.25 3.83
C HIS A 60 7.07 8.60 3.54
N HIS A 61 8.03 8.98 4.39
CA HIS A 61 8.70 10.29 4.40
C HIS A 61 9.53 10.62 3.14
N HIS A 62 9.67 9.69 2.20
CA HIS A 62 10.28 9.95 0.90
C HIS A 62 9.28 10.36 -0.18
N SER A 63 7.98 10.32 0.13
CA SER A 63 6.91 10.69 -0.80
C SER A 63 6.56 12.17 -0.69
N PRO A 64 6.27 12.88 -1.79
CA PRO A 64 5.72 14.23 -1.74
C PRO A 64 4.34 14.28 -1.06
N LEU A 65 3.67 13.14 -0.92
CA LEU A 65 2.37 13.01 -0.23
C LEU A 65 2.50 12.84 1.30
N PHE A 66 3.73 12.81 1.84
CA PHE A 66 3.97 12.44 3.23
C PHE A 66 3.30 13.38 4.24
N ALA A 67 3.39 14.70 4.04
CA ALA A 67 2.76 15.65 4.96
C ALA A 67 1.25 15.43 5.05
N GLU A 68 0.60 15.18 3.93
CA GLU A 68 -0.83 14.89 3.88
C GLU A 68 -1.16 13.50 4.45
N GLU A 69 -0.32 12.50 4.21
CA GLU A 69 -0.41 11.18 4.85
C GLU A 69 -0.49 11.33 6.37
N GLN A 70 0.43 12.11 6.96
CA GLN A 70 0.51 12.31 8.40
C GLN A 70 -0.65 13.12 8.96
N ARG A 71 -1.14 14.08 8.20
CA ARG A 71 -2.30 14.89 8.57
C ARG A 71 -3.59 14.07 8.59
N LEU A 72 -3.74 13.14 7.65
CA LEU A 72 -5.00 12.42 7.44
C LEU A 72 -5.15 11.19 8.34
N TRP A 73 -4.11 10.39 8.54
CA TRP A 73 -4.24 9.11 9.28
C TRP A 73 -4.95 9.24 10.64
N PRO A 74 -4.62 10.22 11.51
CA PRO A 74 -5.32 10.38 12.78
C PRO A 74 -6.82 10.69 12.66
N LEU A 75 -7.26 11.18 11.51
CA LEU A 75 -8.64 11.59 11.24
C LEU A 75 -9.45 10.52 10.51
N MET A 76 -8.82 9.46 10.03
CA MET A 76 -9.47 8.54 9.10
C MET A 76 -10.66 7.80 9.70
N ASP A 77 -10.60 7.40 10.96
CA ASP A 77 -11.71 6.70 11.63
C ASP A 77 -12.96 7.59 11.68
N GLU A 78 -12.79 8.87 12.04
CA GLU A 78 -13.86 9.87 12.05
C GLU A 78 -14.37 10.17 10.63
N MET A 79 -13.46 10.40 9.69
CA MET A 79 -13.80 10.76 8.32
C MET A 79 -14.55 9.65 7.57
N LEU A 80 -14.18 8.40 7.82
CA LEU A 80 -14.82 7.23 7.20
C LEU A 80 -16.09 6.79 7.94
N GLY A 81 -16.22 7.12 9.24
CA GLY A 81 -17.27 6.58 10.11
C GLY A 81 -17.07 5.11 10.49
N TYR A 82 -15.91 4.55 10.20
CA TYR A 82 -15.55 3.15 10.43
C TYR A 82 -14.11 3.02 10.94
N PRO A 83 -13.82 2.10 11.88
CA PRO A 83 -12.49 1.98 12.45
C PRO A 83 -11.48 1.42 11.46
N THR A 84 -10.33 2.07 11.34
CA THR A 84 -9.14 1.56 10.67
C THR A 84 -8.19 0.86 11.64
N GLU A 85 -8.46 0.97 12.95
CA GLU A 85 -7.57 0.54 14.04
C GLU A 85 -6.20 1.24 13.94
N PHE A 86 -6.18 2.51 13.55
CA PHE A 86 -4.92 3.27 13.48
C PHE A 86 -4.35 3.51 14.86
N GLN A 87 -3.07 3.20 15.02
CA GLN A 87 -2.27 3.46 16.21
C GLN A 87 -1.12 4.39 15.84
N PRO A 88 -1.04 5.59 16.43
CA PRO A 88 0.01 6.54 16.12
C PRO A 88 1.35 6.13 16.74
N ASN A 89 2.41 6.72 16.22
CA ASN A 89 3.78 6.58 16.67
C ASN A 89 4.37 5.17 16.39
N ARG A 90 5.66 5.08 16.49
CA ARG A 90 6.38 3.80 16.38
C ARG A 90 7.79 3.90 16.94
N VAL A 91 8.38 2.75 17.24
CA VAL A 91 9.79 2.61 17.61
C VAL A 91 10.50 1.81 16.51
N ARG A 92 11.66 2.30 16.08
CA ARG A 92 12.59 1.51 15.27
C ARG A 92 13.77 1.09 16.12
N VAL A 93 13.90 -0.21 16.36
CA VAL A 93 14.91 -0.80 17.24
C VAL A 93 16.15 -1.12 16.43
N ALA A 94 17.30 -0.66 16.91
CA ALA A 94 18.62 -1.02 16.41
C ALA A 94 19.30 -2.02 17.35
N LEU A 95 19.80 -3.13 16.80
CA LEU A 95 20.53 -4.16 17.54
C LEU A 95 22.05 -3.93 17.53
N ASN A 96 22.53 -2.96 16.79
CA ASN A 96 23.94 -2.56 16.72
C ASN A 96 24.08 -1.13 16.15
N GLU A 97 25.28 -0.58 16.28
CA GLU A 97 25.61 0.76 15.82
C GLU A 97 25.39 0.96 14.31
N LYS A 98 25.68 -0.06 13.49
CA LYS A 98 25.48 0.03 12.02
C LYS A 98 24.00 0.21 11.65
N GLN A 99 23.11 -0.50 12.34
CA GLN A 99 21.68 -0.35 12.16
C GLN A 99 21.21 1.03 12.61
N LEU A 100 21.66 1.53 13.77
CA LEU A 100 21.34 2.87 14.25
C LEU A 100 21.78 3.94 13.24
N ALA A 101 23.02 3.89 12.77
CA ALA A 101 23.54 4.83 11.77
C ALA A 101 22.76 4.81 10.45
N LEU A 102 22.32 3.62 10.01
CA LEU A 102 21.44 3.49 8.83
C LEU A 102 20.09 4.17 9.05
N TYR A 103 19.49 3.96 10.22
CA TYR A 103 18.18 4.54 10.56
C TYR A 103 18.28 6.06 10.71
N THR A 104 19.33 6.57 11.33
CA THR A 104 19.59 8.01 11.47
C THR A 104 19.69 8.69 10.10
N ARG A 105 20.40 8.07 9.14
CA ARG A 105 20.46 8.59 7.76
C ARG A 105 19.10 8.56 7.06
N ALA A 106 18.33 7.49 7.26
CA ALA A 106 17.02 7.33 6.59
C ALA A 106 15.99 8.38 7.02
N VAL A 107 16.14 9.02 8.17
CA VAL A 107 15.15 9.99 8.70
C VAL A 107 15.52 11.46 8.50
N VAL A 108 16.63 11.74 7.84
CA VAL A 108 17.10 13.12 7.60
C VAL A 108 16.02 13.97 6.92
N ASN A 109 15.40 13.44 5.86
CA ASN A 109 14.34 14.16 5.14
C ASN A 109 13.12 14.47 6.02
N ALA A 110 12.69 13.52 6.87
CA ALA A 110 11.58 13.75 7.78
C ALA A 110 11.91 14.86 8.80
N ARG A 111 13.12 14.84 9.34
CA ARG A 111 13.60 15.92 10.25
C ARG A 111 13.64 17.29 9.58
N HIS A 112 14.10 17.37 8.32
CA HIS A 112 14.11 18.62 7.54
C HIS A 112 12.68 19.15 7.27
N GLN A 113 11.69 18.28 7.20
CA GLN A 113 10.29 18.65 7.08
C GLN A 113 9.63 19.00 8.44
N GLY A 114 10.40 19.05 9.54
CA GLY A 114 9.91 19.41 10.86
C GLY A 114 9.31 18.26 11.68
N PHE A 115 9.38 17.02 11.19
CA PHE A 115 8.87 15.86 11.93
C PHE A 115 9.82 15.43 13.04
N ARG A 116 9.29 15.28 14.24
CA ARG A 116 10.07 14.95 15.42
C ARG A 116 10.41 13.46 15.49
N ILE A 117 11.70 13.17 15.66
CA ILE A 117 12.24 11.81 15.88
C ILE A 117 13.30 11.91 16.96
N ASP A 118 13.06 11.25 18.07
CA ASP A 118 13.98 11.19 19.17
C ASP A 118 14.83 9.91 19.06
N GLU A 119 16.14 10.03 19.27
CA GLU A 119 16.99 8.88 19.52
C GLU A 119 16.83 8.49 20.99
N ILE A 120 16.58 7.21 21.25
CA ILE A 120 16.31 6.66 22.57
C ILE A 120 17.30 5.53 22.90
N ASP A 121 17.71 5.47 24.16
CA ASP A 121 18.63 4.45 24.65
C ASP A 121 17.97 3.06 24.79
N ALA A 122 18.80 2.05 25.06
CA ALA A 122 18.34 0.67 25.20
C ALA A 122 17.32 0.49 26.34
N ARG A 123 17.44 1.26 27.43
CA ARG A 123 16.49 1.22 28.55
C ARG A 123 15.12 1.75 28.12
N GLN A 124 15.12 2.92 27.47
CA GLN A 124 13.90 3.53 26.95
C GLN A 124 13.22 2.65 25.89
N VAL A 125 14.00 1.99 25.02
CA VAL A 125 13.46 1.01 24.09
C VAL A 125 12.74 -0.12 24.83
N ARG A 126 13.34 -0.72 25.86
CA ARG A 126 12.73 -1.82 26.62
C ARG A 126 11.49 -1.38 27.42
N GLU A 127 11.44 -0.14 27.89
CA GLU A 127 10.23 0.41 28.53
C GLU A 127 9.05 0.49 27.56
N LEU A 128 9.30 0.85 26.29
CA LEU A 128 8.27 0.94 25.24
C LEU A 128 7.97 -0.42 24.57
N VAL A 129 8.97 -1.28 24.48
CA VAL A 129 8.94 -2.58 23.79
C VAL A 129 9.42 -3.66 24.78
N PRO A 130 8.59 -4.07 25.75
CA PRO A 130 8.97 -5.04 26.79
C PRO A 130 9.38 -6.41 26.25
N LEU A 131 9.05 -6.74 25.01
CA LEU A 131 9.46 -7.99 24.34
C LEU A 131 10.89 -7.94 23.79
N ALA A 132 11.51 -6.75 23.74
CA ALA A 132 12.91 -6.58 23.39
C ALA A 132 13.82 -7.05 24.56
N GLY A 133 14.94 -7.66 24.23
CA GLY A 133 15.90 -8.19 25.22
C GLY A 133 17.08 -7.26 25.47
N ASP A 134 18.10 -7.82 26.11
CA ASP A 134 19.35 -7.10 26.43
C ASP A 134 20.24 -6.87 25.20
N ASN A 135 19.92 -7.47 24.07
CA ASN A 135 20.60 -7.29 22.79
C ASN A 135 20.24 -5.98 22.06
N VAL A 136 19.38 -5.14 22.64
CA VAL A 136 19.05 -3.82 22.09
C VAL A 136 20.25 -2.89 22.28
N PHE A 137 20.66 -2.23 21.17
CA PHE A 137 21.69 -1.19 21.20
C PHE A 137 21.09 0.20 21.49
N ALA A 138 20.10 0.61 20.70
CA ALA A 138 19.38 1.88 20.81
C ALA A 138 18.13 1.85 19.90
N GLY A 139 17.45 2.96 19.77
CA GLY A 139 16.32 3.09 18.86
C GLY A 139 15.96 4.51 18.47
N HIS A 140 15.01 4.63 17.58
CA HIS A 140 14.35 5.89 17.26
C HIS A 140 12.87 5.81 17.63
N TYR A 141 12.39 6.80 18.37
CA TYR A 141 10.98 7.02 18.61
C TYR A 141 10.46 8.06 17.64
N TYR A 142 9.45 7.67 16.86
CA TYR A 142 8.82 8.54 15.86
C TYR A 142 7.54 9.10 16.44
N HIS A 143 7.45 10.44 16.56
CA HIS A 143 6.25 11.15 17.00
C HIS A 143 5.22 11.33 15.86
N PHE A 144 5.36 10.55 14.81
CA PHE A 144 4.50 10.56 13.63
C PHE A 144 4.41 9.16 13.02
N GLY A 145 3.56 9.02 12.01
CA GLY A 145 3.29 7.72 11.41
C GLY A 145 2.51 6.85 12.35
N GLY A 146 2.69 5.57 12.19
CA GLY A 146 2.01 4.56 12.98
C GLY A 146 1.64 3.35 12.14
N HIS A 147 0.63 2.66 12.58
CA HIS A 147 0.12 1.45 11.92
C HIS A 147 -1.40 1.43 11.95
N ALA A 148 -2.00 0.90 10.89
CA ALA A 148 -3.43 0.62 10.85
C ALA A 148 -3.68 -0.86 10.50
N ASN A 149 -4.88 -1.34 10.70
CA ASN A 149 -5.26 -2.69 10.32
C ASN A 149 -5.62 -2.72 8.81
N PRO A 150 -4.87 -3.45 7.96
CA PRO A 150 -5.09 -3.45 6.52
C PRO A 150 -6.50 -3.86 6.10
N HIS A 151 -7.02 -4.92 6.69
CA HIS A 151 -8.37 -5.40 6.38
C HIS A 151 -9.46 -4.41 6.83
N ARG A 152 -9.32 -3.85 8.04
CA ARG A 152 -10.27 -2.85 8.57
C ARG A 152 -10.27 -1.59 7.73
N THR A 153 -9.07 -1.11 7.35
CA THR A 153 -8.95 0.09 6.50
C THR A 153 -9.63 -0.09 5.15
N VAL A 154 -9.39 -1.21 4.48
CA VAL A 154 -10.04 -1.49 3.18
C VAL A 154 -11.56 -1.59 3.32
N GLN A 155 -12.04 -2.29 4.35
CA GLN A 155 -13.47 -2.39 4.66
C GLN A 155 -14.08 -1.01 4.98
N ALA A 156 -13.39 -0.20 5.77
CA ALA A 156 -13.82 1.15 6.13
C ALA A 156 -14.01 2.03 4.89
N TYR A 157 -13.02 2.05 3.98
CA TYR A 157 -13.17 2.76 2.71
C TYR A 157 -14.35 2.26 1.88
N ALA A 158 -14.53 0.94 1.76
CA ALA A 158 -15.59 0.36 0.96
C ALA A 158 -16.98 0.68 1.53
N TRP A 159 -17.17 0.59 2.85
CA TRP A 159 -18.43 0.94 3.49
C TRP A 159 -18.71 2.45 3.41
N ALA A 160 -17.72 3.28 3.72
CA ALA A 160 -17.86 4.74 3.63
C ALA A 160 -18.16 5.21 2.19
N LEU A 161 -17.58 4.53 1.17
CA LEU A 161 -17.92 4.78 -0.23
C LEU A 161 -19.40 4.44 -0.52
N GLN A 162 -19.88 3.28 -0.04
CA GLN A 162 -21.28 2.86 -0.24
C GLN A 162 -22.27 3.78 0.49
N ASP A 163 -21.93 4.27 1.68
CA ASP A 163 -22.76 5.24 2.44
C ASP A 163 -22.93 6.56 1.68
N LEU A 164 -21.97 6.92 0.83
CA LEU A 164 -22.02 8.07 -0.08
C LEU A 164 -22.69 7.77 -1.42
N GLY A 165 -23.25 6.56 -1.59
CA GLY A 165 -23.90 6.14 -2.85
C GLY A 165 -22.94 5.59 -3.92
N GLY A 166 -21.64 5.49 -3.63
CA GLY A 166 -20.68 4.86 -4.53
C GLY A 166 -20.92 3.35 -4.65
N ARG A 167 -20.63 2.80 -5.81
CA ARG A 167 -20.90 1.39 -6.14
C ARG A 167 -19.62 0.58 -6.22
N VAL A 168 -19.64 -0.63 -5.69
CA VAL A 168 -18.49 -1.55 -5.70
C VAL A 168 -18.89 -2.85 -6.39
N MET A 169 -18.31 -3.11 -7.55
CA MET A 169 -18.56 -4.29 -8.37
C MET A 169 -17.48 -5.32 -8.11
N GLN A 170 -17.69 -6.21 -7.15
CA GLN A 170 -16.80 -7.35 -6.90
C GLN A 170 -17.07 -8.47 -7.92
N HIS A 171 -16.09 -9.38 -8.07
CA HIS A 171 -16.15 -10.50 -9.02
C HIS A 171 -16.47 -10.02 -10.45
N THR A 172 -15.84 -8.89 -10.84
CA THR A 172 -16.04 -8.26 -12.14
C THR A 172 -14.68 -7.90 -12.73
N GLY A 173 -14.21 -8.72 -13.65
CA GLY A 173 -12.90 -8.59 -14.27
C GLY A 173 -12.94 -7.67 -15.49
N VAL A 174 -12.01 -6.70 -15.56
CA VAL A 174 -11.85 -5.85 -16.75
C VAL A 174 -11.20 -6.65 -17.86
N THR A 175 -11.85 -6.67 -19.02
CA THR A 175 -11.40 -7.37 -20.24
C THR A 175 -10.88 -6.43 -21.32
N GLY A 176 -11.28 -5.14 -21.30
CA GLY A 176 -10.87 -4.16 -22.30
C GLY A 176 -11.35 -2.75 -21.98
N PHE A 177 -11.09 -1.87 -22.93
CA PHE A 177 -11.51 -0.47 -22.90
C PHE A 177 -12.03 -0.05 -24.27
N GLU A 178 -13.13 0.68 -24.29
CA GLU A 178 -13.62 1.34 -25.47
C GLU A 178 -13.07 2.76 -25.53
N VAL A 179 -12.42 3.09 -26.64
CA VAL A 179 -11.77 4.40 -26.86
C VAL A 179 -12.42 5.10 -28.03
N ALA A 180 -12.80 6.35 -27.85
CA ALA A 180 -13.32 7.21 -28.89
C ALA A 180 -12.78 8.63 -28.73
N GLY A 181 -12.25 9.21 -29.83
CA GLY A 181 -11.74 10.58 -29.82
C GLY A 181 -10.60 10.83 -28.82
N GLY A 182 -9.73 9.85 -28.57
CA GLY A 182 -8.64 9.97 -27.59
C GLY A 182 -9.07 9.90 -26.11
N LYS A 183 -10.29 9.46 -25.85
CA LYS A 183 -10.86 9.29 -24.51
C LYS A 183 -11.30 7.86 -24.28
N VAL A 184 -11.19 7.37 -23.06
CA VAL A 184 -11.83 6.13 -22.64
C VAL A 184 -13.31 6.45 -22.39
N VAL A 185 -14.21 5.83 -23.16
CA VAL A 185 -15.66 6.06 -23.06
C VAL A 185 -16.40 4.94 -22.35
N ALA A 186 -15.74 3.77 -22.21
CA ALA A 186 -16.27 2.68 -21.40
C ALA A 186 -15.17 1.70 -20.99
N VAL A 187 -15.47 0.96 -19.92
CA VAL A 187 -14.71 -0.20 -19.45
C VAL A 187 -15.50 -1.46 -19.82
N GLU A 188 -14.85 -2.37 -20.51
CA GLU A 188 -15.38 -3.69 -20.83
C GLU A 188 -15.05 -4.67 -19.72
N THR A 189 -16.03 -5.47 -19.29
CA THR A 189 -15.86 -6.45 -18.21
C THR A 189 -16.40 -7.81 -18.63
N ASP A 190 -16.06 -8.85 -17.89
CA ASP A 190 -16.62 -10.19 -18.04
C ASP A 190 -18.13 -10.28 -17.72
N ARG A 191 -18.72 -9.19 -17.19
CA ARG A 191 -20.14 -9.06 -16.89
C ARG A 191 -20.88 -8.07 -17.80
N GLY A 192 -20.17 -7.38 -18.67
CA GLY A 192 -20.73 -6.40 -19.57
C GLY A 192 -19.94 -5.08 -19.59
N ARG A 193 -20.56 -4.04 -20.16
CA ARG A 193 -19.96 -2.73 -20.43
C ARG A 193 -20.40 -1.71 -19.39
N VAL A 194 -19.45 -0.87 -18.93
CA VAL A 194 -19.71 0.27 -18.03
C VAL A 194 -19.16 1.53 -18.67
N GLY A 195 -20.03 2.46 -19.06
CA GLY A 195 -19.65 3.77 -19.62
C GLY A 195 -18.98 4.66 -18.55
N CYS A 196 -18.05 5.53 -18.96
CA CYS A 196 -17.40 6.47 -18.04
C CYS A 196 -17.03 7.78 -18.73
N ASP A 197 -17.09 8.89 -17.95
CA ASP A 197 -16.53 10.17 -18.39
C ASP A 197 -15.05 10.27 -18.04
N HIS A 198 -14.61 9.56 -16.98
CA HIS A 198 -13.20 9.48 -16.55
C HIS A 198 -12.86 8.07 -16.05
N LEU A 199 -11.67 7.58 -16.41
CA LEU A 199 -11.13 6.31 -15.92
C LEU A 199 -9.99 6.57 -14.93
N VAL A 200 -10.07 5.95 -13.75
CA VAL A 200 -8.93 5.81 -12.81
C VAL A 200 -8.45 4.36 -12.83
N LEU A 201 -7.21 4.15 -13.23
CA LEU A 201 -6.60 2.81 -13.30
C LEU A 201 -5.67 2.61 -12.09
N ALA A 202 -6.15 1.83 -11.10
CA ALA A 202 -5.50 1.59 -9.81
C ALA A 202 -5.49 0.09 -9.43
N ALA A 203 -5.16 -0.77 -10.41
CA ALA A 203 -5.27 -2.22 -10.31
C ALA A 203 -4.03 -2.91 -9.71
N GLY A 204 -3.17 -2.17 -8.98
CA GLY A 204 -1.95 -2.68 -8.36
C GLY A 204 -1.05 -3.37 -9.38
N PRO A 205 -0.60 -4.62 -9.13
CA PRO A 205 0.28 -5.36 -10.05
C PRO A 205 -0.27 -5.55 -11.47
N GLN A 206 -1.59 -5.39 -11.68
CA GLN A 206 -2.21 -5.50 -13.00
C GLN A 206 -2.30 -4.15 -13.74
N THR A 207 -1.92 -3.06 -13.09
CA THR A 207 -2.04 -1.71 -13.69
C THR A 207 -1.25 -1.60 -14.99
N GLY A 208 0.00 -2.05 -15.03
CA GLY A 208 0.82 -2.01 -16.26
C GLY A 208 0.22 -2.81 -17.40
N ARG A 209 -0.28 -4.03 -17.12
CA ARG A 209 -0.92 -4.87 -18.14
C ARG A 209 -2.21 -4.24 -18.72
N LEU A 210 -3.00 -3.60 -17.86
CA LEU A 210 -4.21 -2.90 -18.31
C LEU A 210 -3.87 -1.61 -19.04
N ALA A 211 -2.88 -0.84 -18.59
CA ALA A 211 -2.38 0.36 -19.25
C ALA A 211 -1.81 0.06 -20.67
N ALA A 212 -1.14 -1.08 -20.82
CA ALA A 212 -0.62 -1.53 -22.12
C ALA A 212 -1.73 -1.70 -23.19
N ARG A 213 -2.96 -2.04 -22.78
CA ARG A 213 -4.13 -2.08 -23.70
C ARG A 213 -4.55 -0.71 -24.20
N LEU A 214 -4.12 0.34 -23.53
CA LEU A 214 -4.30 1.74 -23.93
C LEU A 214 -3.03 2.32 -24.60
N GLY A 215 -2.05 1.49 -24.92
CA GLY A 215 -0.79 1.91 -25.51
C GLY A 215 0.16 2.61 -24.54
N ILE A 216 -0.04 2.44 -23.22
CA ILE A 216 0.78 3.08 -22.19
C ILE A 216 1.66 2.01 -21.52
N ASP A 217 2.96 2.19 -21.61
CA ASP A 217 3.93 1.37 -20.89
C ASP A 217 4.24 1.99 -19.53
N ILE A 218 4.04 1.21 -18.46
CA ILE A 218 4.43 1.59 -17.10
C ILE A 218 5.56 0.64 -16.66
N PRO A 219 6.80 1.12 -16.52
CA PRO A 219 7.90 0.27 -16.11
C PRO A 219 7.67 -0.16 -14.66
N MET A 220 7.40 -1.44 -14.49
CA MET A 220 7.19 -2.04 -13.18
C MET A 220 7.58 -3.50 -13.17
N LYS A 221 8.00 -3.97 -12.00
CA LYS A 221 8.19 -5.38 -11.68
C LYS A 221 7.36 -5.74 -10.46
N VAL A 222 6.94 -6.99 -10.43
CA VAL A 222 6.14 -7.50 -9.31
C VAL A 222 7.02 -8.32 -8.39
N ALA A 223 6.89 -8.07 -7.10
CA ALA A 223 7.56 -8.86 -6.08
C ALA A 223 6.54 -9.55 -5.17
N ARG A 224 6.89 -10.74 -4.70
CA ARG A 224 6.17 -11.45 -3.66
C ARG A 224 6.73 -11.06 -2.30
N ALA A 225 5.91 -10.48 -1.46
CA ALA A 225 6.21 -10.14 -0.07
C ALA A 225 5.48 -11.08 0.88
N GLU A 226 6.12 -11.49 1.96
CA GLU A 226 5.56 -12.42 2.93
C GLU A 226 5.40 -11.81 4.31
N MET A 227 4.42 -12.31 5.04
CA MET A 227 4.09 -11.96 6.41
C MET A 227 3.86 -13.20 7.25
N ILE A 228 4.18 -13.09 8.54
CA ILE A 228 3.79 -14.05 9.57
C ILE A 228 2.92 -13.36 10.63
N VAL A 229 2.12 -14.13 11.35
CA VAL A 229 1.42 -13.69 12.56
C VAL A 229 1.51 -14.74 13.64
N THR A 230 1.73 -14.29 14.88
CA THR A 230 1.90 -15.14 16.06
C THR A 230 0.62 -15.31 16.86
N GLU A 231 0.65 -16.18 17.88
CA GLU A 231 -0.29 -16.14 19.01
C GLU A 231 -0.29 -14.75 19.65
N ALA A 232 -1.37 -14.45 20.38
CA ALA A 232 -1.50 -13.17 21.08
C ALA A 232 -0.60 -13.12 22.33
N LEU A 233 -0.05 -11.97 22.58
CA LEU A 233 0.74 -11.60 23.76
C LEU A 233 0.12 -10.39 24.46
N PRO A 234 0.44 -10.12 25.73
CA PRO A 234 0.07 -8.87 26.37
C PRO A 234 0.48 -7.66 25.54
N LEU A 235 -0.34 -6.62 25.53
CA LEU A 235 -0.09 -5.43 24.74
C LEU A 235 1.13 -4.67 25.27
N MET A 236 2.00 -4.29 24.34
CA MET A 236 3.10 -3.37 24.61
C MET A 236 2.60 -1.91 24.69
N PRO A 237 3.30 -1.02 25.38
CA PRO A 237 3.01 0.42 25.38
C PRO A 237 2.94 1.03 23.97
N ILE A 238 3.71 0.48 23.02
CA ILE A 238 3.67 0.86 21.61
C ILE A 238 3.53 -0.38 20.72
N GLY A 239 2.54 -0.37 19.83
CA GLY A 239 2.31 -1.48 18.91
C GLY A 239 3.22 -1.45 17.68
N GLY A 240 3.60 -0.27 17.22
CA GLY A 240 4.46 -0.07 16.07
C GLY A 240 5.94 -0.30 16.37
N VAL A 241 6.48 -1.46 16.04
CA VAL A 241 7.88 -1.82 16.29
C VAL A 241 8.52 -2.36 15.03
N ASP A 242 9.50 -1.60 14.49
CA ASP A 242 10.31 -1.97 13.33
C ASP A 242 11.75 -2.27 13.75
N GLY A 243 12.51 -2.92 12.90
CA GLY A 243 13.94 -3.13 13.08
C GLY A 243 14.43 -4.41 12.42
N ASN A 244 15.73 -4.63 12.41
CA ASN A 244 16.37 -5.84 11.90
C ASN A 244 15.91 -6.25 10.47
N GLY A 245 15.65 -5.24 9.60
CA GLY A 245 15.13 -5.49 8.25
C GLY A 245 13.67 -5.97 8.21
N LEU A 246 12.95 -5.88 9.32
CA LEU A 246 11.54 -6.20 9.44
C LEU A 246 10.69 -4.95 9.47
N TYR A 247 9.46 -5.08 9.02
CA TYR A 247 8.38 -4.13 9.23
C TYR A 247 7.17 -4.87 9.84
N GLY A 248 6.52 -4.25 10.81
CA GLY A 248 5.41 -4.92 11.47
C GLY A 248 4.88 -4.16 12.67
N ARG A 249 3.99 -4.85 13.37
CA ARG A 249 3.32 -4.31 14.54
C ARG A 249 2.82 -5.41 15.48
N GLN A 250 2.51 -5.01 16.69
CA GLN A 250 1.55 -5.75 17.51
C GLN A 250 0.13 -5.25 17.18
N THR A 251 -0.77 -6.16 16.91
CA THR A 251 -2.18 -5.84 16.68
C THR A 251 -2.89 -5.49 17.99
N LEU A 252 -4.05 -4.85 17.93
CA LEU A 252 -4.88 -4.57 19.12
C LEU A 252 -5.34 -5.83 19.86
N ARG A 253 -5.19 -7.01 19.24
CA ARG A 253 -5.46 -8.32 19.87
C ARG A 253 -4.22 -8.98 20.46
N GLY A 254 -3.08 -8.32 20.41
CA GLY A 254 -1.82 -8.82 20.97
C GLY A 254 -0.96 -9.65 20.02
N ASN A 255 -1.43 -9.99 18.82
CA ASN A 255 -0.65 -10.78 17.87
C ASN A 255 0.50 -9.93 17.28
N LEU A 256 1.68 -10.51 17.12
CA LEU A 256 2.78 -9.91 16.37
C LEU A 256 2.61 -10.25 14.89
N ALA A 257 2.46 -9.23 14.04
CA ALA A 257 2.35 -9.36 12.59
C ALA A 257 3.55 -8.72 11.92
N TYR A 258 4.43 -9.53 11.33
CA TYR A 258 5.71 -9.08 10.76
C TYR A 258 5.92 -9.59 9.35
N GLY A 259 6.53 -8.74 8.52
CA GLY A 259 7.08 -9.05 7.21
C GLY A 259 8.50 -8.53 7.07
N GLY A 260 9.16 -8.91 5.99
CA GLY A 260 10.51 -8.46 5.68
C GLY A 260 11.05 -9.11 4.41
N GLY A 261 12.11 -8.49 3.87
CA GLY A 261 12.81 -9.03 2.71
C GLY A 261 13.78 -10.18 3.03
N PRO A 262 14.48 -10.70 2.02
CA PRO A 262 14.37 -10.28 0.63
C PRO A 262 13.02 -10.65 0.03
N HIS A 263 12.51 -9.81 -0.87
CA HIS A 263 11.33 -10.13 -1.66
C HIS A 263 11.76 -10.92 -2.90
N GLU A 264 10.89 -11.82 -3.39
CA GLU A 264 11.13 -12.53 -4.62
C GLU A 264 10.47 -11.81 -5.79
N TRP A 265 11.23 -11.56 -6.85
CA TRP A 265 10.68 -11.04 -8.11
C TRP A 265 9.95 -12.15 -8.84
N VAL A 266 8.74 -11.85 -9.31
CA VAL A 266 7.86 -12.83 -9.96
C VAL A 266 7.34 -12.27 -11.28
N GLU A 267 7.18 -13.14 -12.28
CA GLU A 267 6.51 -12.78 -13.51
C GLU A 267 4.98 -12.77 -13.29
N THR A 268 4.31 -11.74 -13.79
CA THR A 268 2.86 -11.55 -13.55
C THR A 268 2.00 -12.60 -14.23
N GLU A 269 2.50 -13.27 -15.27
CA GLU A 269 1.80 -14.31 -15.99
C GLU A 269 1.66 -15.61 -15.20
N GLU A 270 2.59 -15.89 -14.29
CA GLU A 270 2.60 -17.08 -13.46
C GLU A 270 1.61 -17.04 -12.29
N PHE A 271 1.00 -15.87 -12.02
CA PHE A 271 0.16 -15.67 -10.84
C PHE A 271 -1.27 -15.22 -11.16
N PRO A 272 -2.13 -16.13 -11.59
CA PRO A 272 -3.57 -15.85 -11.56
C PRO A 272 -4.08 -15.87 -10.10
N GLY A 273 -3.71 -14.83 -9.32
CA GLY A 273 -4.37 -14.52 -8.05
C GLY A 273 -3.98 -15.33 -6.81
N ARG A 274 -2.82 -16.00 -6.76
CA ARG A 274 -2.43 -16.79 -5.57
C ARG A 274 -0.96 -16.69 -5.21
N ALA A 275 -0.55 -15.57 -4.66
CA ALA A 275 0.73 -15.54 -3.95
C ALA A 275 0.69 -16.51 -2.77
N ARG A 276 1.60 -17.49 -2.73
CA ARG A 276 1.75 -18.43 -1.62
C ARG A 276 3.02 -18.10 -0.84
N PRO A 277 3.00 -18.23 0.50
CA PRO A 277 4.24 -18.10 1.28
C PRO A 277 5.22 -19.24 0.97
N SER A 278 6.49 -18.97 1.13
CA SER A 278 7.57 -19.96 1.03
C SER A 278 8.14 -20.27 2.40
N THR A 279 8.51 -21.52 2.64
CA THR A 279 9.10 -21.93 3.91
C THR A 279 10.41 -21.18 4.24
N PRO A 280 11.36 -21.04 3.31
CA PRO A 280 12.62 -20.34 3.60
C PRO A 280 12.43 -18.89 4.03
N LEU A 281 11.55 -18.13 3.36
CA LEU A 281 11.32 -16.72 3.71
C LEU A 281 10.55 -16.58 5.03
N MET A 282 9.54 -17.42 5.26
CA MET A 282 8.85 -17.49 6.54
C MET A 282 9.80 -17.75 7.72
N GLN A 283 10.71 -18.75 7.57
CA GLN A 283 11.72 -19.04 8.58
C GLN A 283 12.68 -17.86 8.80
N ASN A 284 13.10 -17.19 7.73
CA ASN A 284 13.95 -16.01 7.83
C ASN A 284 13.26 -14.86 8.59
N ILE A 285 11.99 -14.60 8.30
CA ILE A 285 11.20 -13.59 9.03
C ILE A 285 11.09 -13.99 10.51
N ALA A 286 10.71 -15.24 10.81
CA ALA A 286 10.57 -15.73 12.17
C ALA A 286 11.87 -15.62 12.98
N LYS A 287 13.01 -15.99 12.38
CA LYS A 287 14.33 -15.84 13.00
C LYS A 287 14.62 -14.39 13.36
N ARG A 288 14.41 -13.46 12.42
CA ARG A 288 14.66 -12.04 12.66
C ARG A 288 13.69 -11.42 13.68
N VAL A 289 12.44 -11.91 13.77
CA VAL A 289 11.51 -11.52 14.84
C VAL A 289 12.04 -11.98 16.19
N ALA A 290 12.54 -13.22 16.31
CA ALA A 290 13.13 -13.73 17.56
C ALA A 290 14.43 -12.99 17.93
N GLU A 291 15.20 -12.48 16.97
CA GLU A 291 16.35 -11.61 17.21
C GLU A 291 15.93 -10.21 17.67
N LEU A 292 14.88 -9.64 17.07
CA LEU A 292 14.36 -8.31 17.41
C LEU A 292 13.62 -8.28 18.75
N LEU A 293 12.82 -9.32 19.01
CA LEU A 293 11.94 -9.48 20.17
C LEU A 293 12.20 -10.82 20.85
N PRO A 294 13.39 -11.03 21.47
CA PRO A 294 13.79 -12.35 21.97
C PRO A 294 12.87 -12.88 23.08
N LEU A 295 12.21 -12.03 23.84
CA LEU A 295 11.26 -12.47 24.86
C LEU A 295 9.94 -13.02 24.26
N ALA A 296 9.71 -12.81 22.96
CA ALA A 296 8.63 -13.45 22.19
C ALA A 296 9.09 -14.73 21.46
N GLY A 297 10.33 -15.19 21.64
CA GLY A 297 10.88 -16.34 20.90
C GLY A 297 10.16 -17.69 21.13
N HIS A 298 9.37 -17.79 22.19
CA HIS A 298 8.57 -18.99 22.54
C HIS A 298 7.18 -19.03 21.88
N VAL A 299 6.76 -17.93 21.24
CA VAL A 299 5.40 -17.79 20.69
C VAL A 299 5.27 -18.53 19.37
N LYS A 300 4.15 -19.22 19.18
CA LYS A 300 3.90 -19.96 17.93
C LYS A 300 3.43 -19.03 16.82
N ILE A 301 3.89 -19.31 15.61
CA ILE A 301 3.33 -18.71 14.39
C ILE A 301 2.02 -19.44 14.10
N ILE A 302 0.92 -18.70 14.05
CA ILE A 302 -0.41 -19.26 13.76
C ILE A 302 -0.80 -19.16 12.30
N ARG A 303 -0.16 -18.26 11.54
CA ARG A 303 -0.41 -18.10 10.09
C ARG A 303 0.74 -17.39 9.39
N SER A 304 0.96 -17.79 8.14
CA SER A 304 1.74 -17.03 7.16
C SER A 304 0.93 -16.78 5.89
N TRP A 305 1.26 -15.70 5.19
CA TRP A 305 0.65 -15.38 3.89
C TRP A 305 1.61 -14.56 3.05
N ALA A 306 1.33 -14.48 1.75
CA ALA A 306 2.07 -13.65 0.82
C ALA A 306 1.13 -12.70 0.07
N GLY A 307 1.66 -11.58 -0.39
CA GLY A 307 1.02 -10.61 -1.27
C GLY A 307 1.93 -10.24 -2.43
N LEU A 308 1.32 -9.84 -3.54
CA LEU A 308 2.04 -9.32 -4.70
C LEU A 308 2.06 -7.81 -4.62
N ILE A 309 3.24 -7.22 -4.72
CA ILE A 309 3.45 -5.79 -4.74
C ILE A 309 4.13 -5.38 -6.05
N GLU A 310 3.64 -4.33 -6.66
CA GLU A 310 4.29 -3.71 -7.80
C GLU A 310 5.40 -2.74 -7.35
N ASN A 311 6.47 -2.67 -8.12
CA ASN A 311 7.58 -1.76 -7.89
C ASN A 311 7.97 -1.08 -9.19
N THR A 312 8.04 0.24 -9.16
CA THR A 312 8.61 1.07 -10.22
C THR A 312 10.14 1.13 -10.08
N PRO A 313 10.89 1.48 -11.13
CA PRO A 313 12.36 1.50 -11.10
C PRO A 313 12.97 2.29 -9.96
N ASP A 314 12.36 3.40 -9.58
CA ASP A 314 12.82 4.28 -8.49
C ASP A 314 12.13 4.05 -7.14
N GLY A 315 11.24 3.06 -7.07
CA GLY A 315 10.47 2.76 -5.86
C GLY A 315 9.44 3.82 -5.47
N ARG A 316 9.12 4.77 -6.34
CA ARG A 316 8.15 5.84 -6.11
C ARG A 316 6.84 5.57 -6.83
N PRO A 317 5.71 6.03 -6.30
CA PRO A 317 4.42 5.96 -7.01
C PRO A 317 4.46 6.55 -8.41
N VAL A 318 3.57 6.06 -9.28
CA VAL A 318 3.10 6.80 -10.45
C VAL A 318 1.68 7.25 -10.14
N ILE A 319 1.45 8.56 -10.06
CA ILE A 319 0.13 9.18 -9.99
C ILE A 319 0.14 10.26 -11.05
N ASP A 320 -0.51 9.99 -12.19
CA ASP A 320 -0.37 10.84 -13.38
C ASP A 320 -1.63 10.82 -14.24
N ARG A 321 -1.79 11.90 -14.99
CA ARG A 321 -2.65 11.96 -16.18
C ARG A 321 -1.72 11.92 -17.38
N PRO A 322 -1.56 10.76 -18.03
CA PRO A 322 -0.57 10.59 -19.10
C PRO A 322 -0.91 11.46 -20.30
N ASP A 323 0.11 11.98 -20.94
CA ASP A 323 -0.04 12.81 -22.13
C ASP A 323 -0.81 12.04 -23.24
N GLY A 324 -1.66 12.74 -23.98
CA GLY A 324 -2.53 12.14 -25.00
C GLY A 324 -3.85 11.58 -24.48
N TRP A 325 -4.10 11.57 -23.17
CA TRP A 325 -5.33 11.09 -22.56
C TRP A 325 -6.00 12.20 -21.72
N GLU A 326 -7.15 12.68 -22.13
CA GLU A 326 -7.86 13.76 -21.43
C GLU A 326 -8.56 13.27 -20.15
N ASN A 327 -8.99 12.00 -20.14
CA ASN A 327 -9.87 11.45 -19.09
C ASN A 327 -9.34 10.15 -18.47
N LEU A 328 -8.02 10.01 -18.39
CA LEU A 328 -7.36 8.88 -17.75
C LEU A 328 -6.45 9.35 -16.61
N THR A 329 -6.57 8.70 -15.47
CA THR A 329 -5.62 8.84 -14.35
C THR A 329 -5.03 7.48 -14.02
N LEU A 330 -3.72 7.39 -13.96
CA LEU A 330 -2.95 6.21 -13.56
C LEU A 330 -2.55 6.31 -12.10
N ALA A 331 -2.66 5.21 -11.37
CA ALA A 331 -2.19 5.10 -10.00
C ALA A 331 -1.58 3.73 -9.71
N THR A 332 -0.25 3.69 -9.59
CA THR A 332 0.48 2.55 -9.02
C THR A 332 1.37 3.06 -7.90
N LEU A 333 1.33 2.43 -6.74
CA LEU A 333 1.91 2.98 -5.52
C LEU A 333 3.26 2.36 -5.11
N SER A 334 3.84 1.52 -5.96
CA SER A 334 5.21 0.98 -5.77
C SER A 334 5.45 0.41 -4.37
N GLY A 335 4.54 -0.45 -3.89
CA GLY A 335 4.65 -1.12 -2.58
C GLY A 335 4.32 -0.25 -1.36
N VAL A 336 4.08 1.05 -1.52
CA VAL A 336 3.78 1.97 -0.40
C VAL A 336 2.31 2.40 -0.32
N GLY A 337 1.45 1.78 -1.13
CA GLY A 337 0.06 2.19 -1.33
C GLY A 337 -0.80 2.18 -0.08
N PHE A 338 -0.53 1.31 0.89
CA PHE A 338 -1.36 1.24 2.10
C PHE A 338 -1.23 2.52 2.94
N GLY A 339 -0.02 2.86 3.37
CA GLY A 339 0.19 4.05 4.19
C GLY A 339 -0.14 5.34 3.46
N LEU A 340 0.20 5.43 2.18
CA LEU A 340 -0.14 6.60 1.36
C LEU A 340 -1.63 6.68 0.98
N SER A 341 -2.45 5.67 1.29
CA SER A 341 -3.83 5.60 0.76
C SER A 341 -4.68 6.84 1.05
N PRO A 342 -4.70 7.47 2.23
CA PRO A 342 -5.50 8.67 2.43
C PRO A 342 -5.06 9.81 1.52
N ALA A 343 -3.77 10.06 1.44
CA ALA A 343 -3.20 11.15 0.66
C ALA A 343 -3.22 10.90 -0.85
N SER A 344 -2.94 9.65 -1.28
CA SER A 344 -3.00 9.32 -2.71
C SER A 344 -4.42 9.37 -3.26
N GLY A 345 -5.42 8.90 -2.50
CA GLY A 345 -6.82 9.03 -2.89
C GLY A 345 -7.26 10.49 -3.01
N HIS A 346 -6.85 11.35 -2.08
CA HIS A 346 -7.08 12.80 -2.13
C HIS A 346 -6.40 13.44 -3.35
N ALA A 347 -5.14 13.07 -3.64
CA ALA A 347 -4.42 13.57 -4.81
C ALA A 347 -5.11 13.14 -6.13
N ILE A 348 -5.53 11.86 -6.23
CA ILE A 348 -6.24 11.35 -7.40
C ILE A 348 -7.57 12.09 -7.59
N GLN A 349 -8.32 12.31 -6.52
CA GLN A 349 -9.56 13.08 -6.59
C GLN A 349 -9.30 14.47 -7.18
N GLN A 350 -8.29 15.21 -6.67
CA GLN A 350 -7.97 16.55 -7.18
C GLN A 350 -7.48 16.51 -8.64
N LEU A 351 -6.70 15.52 -9.04
CA LEU A 351 -6.31 15.35 -10.44
C LEU A 351 -7.51 15.11 -11.35
N VAL A 352 -8.49 14.32 -10.91
CA VAL A 352 -9.70 14.03 -11.71
C VAL A 352 -10.59 15.27 -11.83
N THR A 353 -10.84 15.99 -10.73
CA THR A 353 -11.78 17.13 -10.72
C THR A 353 -11.16 18.45 -11.14
N ASP A 354 -9.92 18.73 -10.73
CA ASP A 354 -9.28 20.03 -10.84
C ASP A 354 -8.10 20.02 -11.84
N GLY A 355 -7.66 18.83 -12.26
CA GLY A 355 -6.50 18.64 -13.15
C GLY A 355 -5.14 18.82 -12.46
N THR A 356 -5.11 19.21 -11.19
CA THR A 356 -3.89 19.48 -10.42
C THR A 356 -4.07 19.14 -8.95
N CYS A 357 -3.01 18.73 -8.27
CA CYS A 357 -2.99 18.53 -6.82
C CYS A 357 -2.55 19.83 -6.13
N ARG A 358 -3.30 20.29 -5.12
CA ARG A 358 -3.05 21.58 -4.45
C ARG A 358 -2.12 21.46 -3.23
N PHE A 359 -2.01 20.28 -2.63
CA PHE A 359 -1.26 20.09 -1.39
C PHE A 359 0.12 19.43 -1.60
N ALA A 360 0.41 18.95 -2.81
CA ALA A 360 1.68 18.33 -3.13
C ALA A 360 2.07 18.57 -4.60
N ASP A 361 3.37 18.72 -4.86
CA ASP A 361 3.92 18.68 -6.21
C ASP A 361 4.02 17.21 -6.66
N LEU A 362 3.21 16.83 -7.64
CA LEU A 362 3.21 15.49 -8.22
C LEU A 362 4.15 15.35 -9.42
N SER A 363 4.92 16.36 -9.79
CA SER A 363 5.83 16.31 -10.95
C SER A 363 6.79 15.12 -10.87
N THR A 364 7.27 14.81 -9.67
CA THR A 364 8.16 13.67 -9.41
C THR A 364 7.45 12.30 -9.44
N LEU A 365 6.13 12.27 -9.56
CA LEU A 365 5.31 11.07 -9.64
C LEU A 365 4.76 10.84 -11.07
N ARG A 366 5.07 11.72 -12.03
CA ARG A 366 4.63 11.56 -13.42
C ARG A 366 5.30 10.36 -14.09
N LEU A 367 4.58 9.72 -15.00
CA LEU A 367 5.09 8.59 -15.77
C LEU A 367 6.25 9.01 -16.68
N SER A 368 6.21 10.25 -17.20
CA SER A 368 7.24 10.80 -18.10
C SER A 368 8.64 10.83 -17.50
N ARG A 369 8.81 10.71 -16.17
CA ARG A 369 10.14 10.59 -15.54
C ARG A 369 10.92 9.34 -15.98
N PHE A 370 10.24 8.38 -16.59
CA PHE A 370 10.83 7.16 -17.14
C PHE A 370 11.05 7.19 -18.66
N ALA A 371 10.90 8.35 -19.31
CA ALA A 371 11.01 8.46 -20.77
C ALA A 371 12.38 8.04 -21.33
N HIS A 372 13.42 8.06 -20.50
CA HIS A 372 14.79 7.69 -20.87
C HIS A 372 15.29 6.45 -20.14
N LEU A 373 14.37 5.62 -19.66
CA LEU A 373 14.74 4.39 -18.96
C LEU A 373 15.28 3.36 -19.95
N GLU A 374 16.44 2.76 -19.63
CA GLU A 374 17.00 1.70 -20.45
C GLU A 374 16.08 0.46 -20.45
N PRO A 375 15.94 -0.24 -21.59
CA PRO A 375 15.04 -1.39 -21.70
C PRO A 375 15.34 -2.53 -20.70
N ASP A 376 16.60 -2.69 -20.32
CA ASP A 376 17.07 -3.71 -19.37
C ASP A 376 17.21 -3.22 -17.92
N TRP A 377 16.57 -2.08 -17.60
CA TRP A 377 16.63 -1.45 -16.27
C TRP A 377 16.44 -2.40 -15.11
N ALA A 378 15.54 -3.39 -15.24
CA ALA A 378 15.25 -4.34 -14.18
C ALA A 378 16.44 -5.28 -13.93
N ALA A 379 17.13 -5.72 -14.99
CA ALA A 379 18.33 -6.52 -14.88
C ALA A 379 19.49 -5.73 -14.26
N LEU A 380 19.67 -4.47 -14.67
CA LEU A 380 20.69 -3.56 -14.13
C LEU A 380 20.50 -3.31 -12.62
N GLN A 381 19.27 -3.35 -12.14
CA GLN A 381 18.94 -3.22 -10.71
C GLN A 381 18.94 -4.57 -9.95
N GLY A 382 19.25 -5.68 -10.62
CA GLY A 382 19.21 -7.01 -10.02
C GLY A 382 17.78 -7.51 -9.74
N TRP A 383 16.77 -6.94 -10.40
CA TRP A 383 15.36 -7.32 -10.25
C TRP A 383 14.99 -8.45 -11.23
N GLN A 384 15.77 -9.51 -11.19
CA GLN A 384 15.49 -10.71 -11.97
C GLN A 384 14.73 -11.71 -11.10
N SER A 385 13.77 -12.42 -11.71
CA SER A 385 13.15 -13.55 -11.06
C SER A 385 14.22 -14.55 -10.65
N MET A 386 14.32 -14.85 -9.35
CA MET A 386 15.15 -15.97 -8.91
C MET A 386 14.48 -17.22 -9.46
N GLN A 387 15.11 -17.85 -10.46
CA GLN A 387 14.79 -19.24 -10.80
C GLN A 387 15.08 -20.04 -9.53
N MET A 388 14.03 -20.57 -8.92
CA MET A 388 14.18 -21.53 -7.85
C MET A 388 15.01 -22.67 -8.42
N ALA A 389 16.20 -22.85 -7.88
CA ALA A 389 16.97 -24.06 -8.16
C ALA A 389 16.08 -25.25 -7.77
N SER A 390 15.74 -26.06 -8.77
CA SER A 390 14.94 -27.27 -8.66
C SER A 390 15.55 -28.27 -7.71
#